data_b6479fea348006dfb6c17777a5cb1c76
#
_entry.id   b6479fea348006dfb6c17777a5cb1c76
#
_cell.length_a   1.000
_cell.length_b   1.000
_cell.length_c   1.000
_cell.angle_alpha   90.00
_cell.angle_beta   90.00
_cell.angle_gamma   90.00
#
_symmetry.space_group_name_H-M   'P 1'
#
loop_
_entity.id
_entity.type
_entity.pdbx_description
1 polymer ?
#
loop_
_entity_poly.entity_id
_entity_poly.type
_entity_poly.pdbx_seq_one_letter_code
_entity_poly.pdbx_strand_id
1 'polypeptide(L)'
;MESRYNIIIIGAGIVGCSVAYHLAKKGVRNILVIEQDKFPEPGGSTSHASNFIFPIDHTEITAKLSDYGTKFYPQLIANGKPCYIQSGGIEVARSSVRMLELKRKVGVGKSWGIPAEMISPKETYELFPFIEPKTIKGAMYCP
;
A
#
# COMPACT_ATOMS: atom_id res chain seq x y z
N MET A 1 -28.83 23.09 -2.74
CA MET A 1 -27.39 22.86 -2.90
C MET A 1 -26.68 24.15 -2.53
N GLU A 2 -25.62 24.09 -1.70
CA GLU A 2 -24.79 25.26 -1.45
C GLU A 2 -24.16 25.72 -2.77
N SER A 3 -24.13 27.02 -3.00
CA SER A 3 -23.60 27.61 -4.24
C SER A 3 -22.08 27.89 -4.17
N ARG A 4 -21.43 27.59 -3.05
CA ARG A 4 -19.99 27.87 -2.83
C ARG A 4 -19.35 26.74 -2.05
N TYR A 5 -18.19 26.28 -2.53
CA TYR A 5 -17.35 25.29 -1.88
C TYR A 5 -15.97 25.86 -1.61
N ASN A 6 -15.37 25.51 -0.49
CA ASN A 6 -14.01 25.94 -0.14
C ASN A 6 -12.97 25.14 -0.94
N ILE A 7 -13.26 23.85 -1.19
CA ILE A 7 -12.38 22.96 -1.94
C ILE A 7 -13.24 22.10 -2.85
N ILE A 8 -12.78 21.91 -4.07
CA ILE A 8 -13.35 20.97 -5.04
C ILE A 8 -12.28 19.94 -5.37
N ILE A 9 -12.61 18.66 -5.22
CA ILE A 9 -11.75 17.52 -5.55
C ILE A 9 -12.36 16.83 -6.78
N ILE A 10 -11.59 16.68 -7.83
CA ILE A 10 -12.01 16.00 -9.06
C ILE A 10 -11.48 14.58 -9.04
N GLY A 11 -12.39 13.61 -9.07
CA GLY A 11 -12.15 12.18 -8.97
C GLY A 11 -12.39 11.62 -7.57
N ALA A 12 -13.25 10.61 -7.44
CA ALA A 12 -13.56 9.88 -6.21
C ALA A 12 -12.84 8.53 -6.13
N GLY A 13 -11.69 8.39 -6.79
CA GLY A 13 -10.77 7.29 -6.57
C GLY A 13 -10.11 7.36 -5.18
N ILE A 14 -9.24 6.39 -4.86
CA ILE A 14 -8.59 6.31 -3.53
C ILE A 14 -7.84 7.59 -3.15
N VAL A 15 -7.21 8.27 -4.10
CA VAL A 15 -6.48 9.52 -3.84
C VAL A 15 -7.45 10.64 -3.48
N GLY A 16 -8.49 10.88 -4.29
CA GLY A 16 -9.48 11.93 -4.02
C GLY A 16 -10.26 11.70 -2.73
N CYS A 17 -10.66 10.46 -2.46
CA CYS A 17 -11.32 10.08 -1.21
C CYS A 17 -10.38 10.28 0.00
N SER A 18 -9.10 9.92 -0.13
CA SER A 18 -8.10 10.11 0.93
C SER A 18 -7.89 11.60 1.22
N VAL A 19 -7.76 12.43 0.18
CA VAL A 19 -7.63 13.89 0.34
C VAL A 19 -8.86 14.47 1.05
N ALA A 20 -10.07 14.13 0.60
CA ALA A 20 -11.31 14.58 1.22
C ALA A 20 -11.39 14.19 2.70
N TYR A 21 -11.08 12.94 3.01
CA TYR A 21 -11.08 12.43 4.38
C TYR A 21 -10.10 13.21 5.28
N HIS A 22 -8.86 13.36 4.84
CA HIS A 22 -7.84 14.02 5.66
C HIS A 22 -8.08 15.53 5.83
N LEU A 23 -8.63 16.18 4.82
CA LEU A 23 -9.06 17.59 4.93
C LEU A 23 -10.21 17.73 5.93
N ALA A 24 -11.23 16.87 5.83
CA ALA A 24 -12.34 16.85 6.77
C ALA A 24 -11.87 16.57 8.21
N LYS A 25 -10.93 15.61 8.39
CA LYS A 25 -10.33 15.31 9.69
C LYS A 25 -9.55 16.50 10.26
N LYS A 26 -8.99 17.36 9.42
CA LYS A 26 -8.34 18.62 9.82
C LYS A 26 -9.31 19.77 10.06
N GLY A 27 -10.61 19.53 9.99
CA GLY A 27 -11.66 20.54 10.25
C GLY A 27 -12.06 21.38 9.03
N VAL A 28 -11.53 21.09 7.84
CA VAL A 28 -11.97 21.77 6.61
C VAL A 28 -13.43 21.43 6.32
N ARG A 29 -14.24 22.44 6.01
CA ARG A 29 -15.66 22.30 5.70
C ARG A 29 -15.93 22.67 4.26
N ASN A 30 -17.12 22.31 3.77
CA ASN A 30 -17.59 22.62 2.40
C ASN A 30 -16.63 22.08 1.34
N ILE A 31 -16.32 20.78 1.41
CA ILE A 31 -15.55 20.03 0.42
C ILE A 31 -16.54 19.37 -0.53
N LEU A 32 -16.37 19.61 -1.83
CA LEU A 32 -17.10 18.91 -2.89
C LEU A 32 -16.16 17.90 -3.56
N VAL A 33 -16.60 16.66 -3.70
CA VAL A 33 -15.94 15.65 -4.52
C VAL A 33 -16.79 15.41 -5.76
N ILE A 34 -16.19 15.51 -6.94
CA ILE A 34 -16.86 15.30 -8.22
C ILE A 34 -16.27 14.04 -8.86
N GLU A 35 -17.15 13.13 -9.30
CA GLU A 35 -16.79 11.92 -10.03
C GLU A 35 -17.61 11.82 -11.31
N GLN A 36 -16.98 11.43 -12.41
CA GLN A 36 -17.65 11.28 -13.70
C GLN A 36 -18.41 9.95 -13.82
N ASP A 37 -17.92 8.92 -13.13
CA ASP A 37 -18.46 7.57 -13.16
C ASP A 37 -19.37 7.30 -11.95
N LYS A 38 -19.95 6.10 -11.91
CA LYS A 38 -20.79 5.69 -10.79
C LYS A 38 -19.94 5.46 -9.53
N PHE A 39 -20.32 6.11 -8.45
CA PHE A 39 -19.77 5.80 -7.14
C PHE A 39 -20.59 4.68 -6.47
N PRO A 40 -20.00 3.67 -5.82
CA PRO A 40 -18.60 3.57 -5.38
C PRO A 40 -17.63 2.85 -6.36
N GLU A 41 -18.03 2.62 -7.57
CA GLU A 41 -17.24 1.89 -8.59
C GLU A 41 -16.76 2.82 -9.71
N PRO A 42 -15.85 3.77 -9.39
CA PRO A 42 -15.29 4.64 -10.42
C PRO A 42 -14.41 3.83 -11.37
N GLY A 43 -14.52 4.10 -12.68
CA GLY A 43 -13.78 3.39 -13.73
C GLY A 43 -12.29 3.68 -13.83
N GLY A 44 -11.71 4.39 -12.84
CA GLY A 44 -10.30 4.78 -12.81
C GLY A 44 -9.34 3.71 -12.27
N SER A 45 -8.08 4.11 -12.07
CA SER A 45 -7.00 3.20 -11.61
C SER A 45 -7.30 2.48 -10.30
N THR A 46 -8.11 3.06 -9.42
CA THR A 46 -8.47 2.46 -8.12
C THR A 46 -9.17 1.12 -8.26
N SER A 47 -10.14 1.02 -9.18
CA SER A 47 -10.88 -0.23 -9.41
C SER A 47 -10.06 -1.32 -10.11
N HIS A 48 -8.93 -0.97 -10.70
CA HIS A 48 -8.01 -1.91 -11.37
C HIS A 48 -6.77 -2.23 -10.53
N ALA A 49 -6.63 -1.65 -9.34
CA ALA A 49 -5.50 -1.92 -8.45
C ALA A 49 -5.56 -3.34 -7.87
N SER A 50 -4.40 -3.95 -7.68
CA SER A 50 -4.27 -5.28 -7.06
C SER A 50 -4.59 -5.32 -5.57
N ASN A 51 -4.84 -4.15 -4.94
CA ASN A 51 -5.12 -3.98 -3.52
C ASN A 51 -4.00 -4.51 -2.60
N PHE A 52 -2.77 -4.50 -3.12
CA PHE A 52 -1.58 -4.90 -2.38
C PHE A 52 -0.79 -3.67 -1.96
N ILE A 53 -0.50 -3.55 -0.67
CA ILE A 53 0.30 -2.46 -0.11
C ILE A 53 1.62 -3.04 0.37
N PHE A 54 2.72 -2.58 -0.24
CA PHE A 54 4.06 -2.96 0.14
C PHE A 54 4.79 -1.75 0.70
N PRO A 55 5.31 -1.79 1.95
CA PRO A 55 5.81 -0.59 2.61
C PRO A 55 7.12 -0.06 2.05
N ILE A 56 7.93 -0.89 1.38
CA ILE A 56 9.19 -0.45 0.79
C ILE A 56 9.01 -0.16 -0.70
N ASP A 57 9.26 1.08 -1.08
CA ASP A 57 9.20 1.57 -2.45
C ASP A 57 10.54 2.23 -2.85
N HIS A 58 10.58 2.79 -4.08
CA HIS A 58 11.78 3.36 -4.67
C HIS A 58 12.26 4.66 -4.01
N THR A 59 11.37 5.39 -3.34
CA THR A 59 11.68 6.67 -2.69
C THR A 59 11.22 6.67 -1.23
N GLU A 60 11.91 7.47 -0.41
CA GLU A 60 11.56 7.61 1.01
C GLU A 60 10.14 8.15 1.20
N ILE A 61 9.71 9.09 0.36
CA ILE A 61 8.37 9.70 0.49
C ILE A 61 7.27 8.68 0.20
N THR A 62 7.41 7.87 -0.85
CA THR A 62 6.42 6.82 -1.18
C THR A 62 6.42 5.71 -0.13
N ALA A 63 7.59 5.33 0.37
CA ALA A 63 7.71 4.37 1.46
C ALA A 63 7.04 4.87 2.76
N LYS A 64 7.25 6.14 3.14
CA LYS A 64 6.56 6.76 4.29
C LYS A 64 5.04 6.86 4.10
N LEU A 65 4.57 7.14 2.88
CA LEU A 65 3.13 7.14 2.58
C LEU A 65 2.54 5.73 2.68
N SER A 66 3.25 4.72 2.19
CA SER A 66 2.82 3.32 2.31
C SER A 66 2.81 2.86 3.78
N ASP A 67 3.84 3.16 4.56
CA ASP A 67 3.90 2.89 6.00
C ASP A 67 2.76 3.59 6.76
N TYR A 68 2.45 4.84 6.41
CA TYR A 68 1.27 5.53 6.95
C TYR A 68 -0.02 4.77 6.59
N GLY A 69 -0.14 4.30 5.34
CA GLY A 69 -1.29 3.53 4.87
C GLY A 69 -1.47 2.23 5.65
N THR A 70 -0.40 1.46 5.88
CA THR A 70 -0.47 0.20 6.65
C THR A 70 -0.93 0.41 8.10
N LYS A 71 -0.67 1.57 8.70
CA LYS A 71 -1.14 1.96 10.04
C LYS A 71 -2.56 2.54 10.04
N PHE A 72 -2.97 3.13 8.93
CA PHE A 72 -4.26 3.80 8.78
C PHE A 72 -5.38 2.85 8.38
N TYR A 73 -5.17 2.01 7.37
CA TYR A 73 -6.20 1.13 6.82
C TYR A 73 -6.81 0.12 7.81
N PRO A 74 -6.09 -0.43 8.79
CA PRO A 74 -6.70 -1.30 9.82
C PRO A 74 -7.80 -0.63 10.63
N GLN A 75 -7.82 0.70 10.69
CA GLN A 75 -8.84 1.47 11.40
C GLN A 75 -10.13 1.63 10.60
N LEU A 76 -10.12 1.28 9.31
CA LEU A 76 -11.27 1.41 8.44
C LEU A 76 -12.10 0.13 8.43
N ILE A 77 -13.38 0.29 8.73
CA ILE A 77 -14.36 -0.80 8.72
C ILE A 77 -15.42 -0.48 7.66
N ALA A 78 -15.66 -1.40 6.75
CA ALA A 78 -16.75 -1.31 5.78
C ALA A 78 -17.64 -2.56 5.91
N ASN A 79 -18.95 -2.34 6.02
CA ASN A 79 -19.93 -3.42 6.18
C ASN A 79 -19.59 -4.41 7.32
N GLY A 80 -19.05 -3.90 8.43
CA GLY A 80 -18.65 -4.70 9.60
C GLY A 80 -17.37 -5.51 9.43
N LYS A 81 -16.63 -5.32 8.32
CA LYS A 81 -15.38 -6.02 8.03
C LYS A 81 -14.21 -5.03 7.93
N PRO A 82 -13.00 -5.41 8.36
CA PRO A 82 -11.82 -4.58 8.16
C PRO A 82 -11.52 -4.42 6.67
N CYS A 83 -11.14 -3.19 6.29
CA CYS A 83 -10.75 -2.88 4.91
C CYS A 83 -9.32 -3.30 4.56
N TYR A 84 -8.55 -3.76 5.54
CA TYR A 84 -7.16 -4.15 5.39
C TYR A 84 -6.83 -5.34 6.29
N ILE A 85 -6.11 -6.29 5.74
CA ILE A 85 -5.56 -7.44 6.48
C ILE A 85 -4.05 -7.40 6.32
N GLN A 86 -3.34 -7.27 7.44
CA GLN A 86 -1.87 -7.32 7.44
C GLN A 86 -1.43 -8.79 7.38
N SER A 87 -1.07 -9.22 6.18
CA SER A 87 -0.63 -10.59 5.90
C SER A 87 0.89 -10.70 5.72
N GLY A 88 1.60 -9.58 5.76
CA GLY A 88 2.97 -9.47 5.29
C GLY A 88 3.11 -9.54 3.77
N GLY A 89 4.32 -9.31 3.29
CA GLY A 89 4.64 -9.35 1.86
C GLY A 89 5.99 -10.00 1.59
N ILE A 90 6.07 -10.81 0.54
CA ILE A 90 7.29 -11.50 0.12
C ILE A 90 7.65 -11.09 -1.31
N GLU A 91 8.89 -10.71 -1.53
CA GLU A 91 9.46 -10.41 -2.84
C GLU A 91 10.63 -11.36 -3.11
N VAL A 92 10.46 -12.27 -4.08
CA VAL A 92 11.42 -13.36 -4.33
C VAL A 92 12.54 -12.97 -5.30
N ALA A 93 13.72 -13.55 -5.10
CA ALA A 93 14.86 -13.44 -5.98
C ALA A 93 15.20 -14.79 -6.62
N ARG A 94 15.14 -14.87 -7.95
CA ARG A 94 15.55 -16.04 -8.74
C ARG A 94 16.98 -15.93 -9.25
N SER A 95 17.58 -14.74 -9.23
CA SER A 95 18.96 -14.47 -9.69
C SER A 95 19.80 -13.78 -8.61
N SER A 96 21.13 -13.85 -8.76
CA SER A 96 22.05 -13.16 -7.86
C SER A 96 21.94 -11.64 -7.96
N VAL A 97 21.63 -11.11 -9.14
CA VAL A 97 21.38 -9.67 -9.34
C VAL A 97 20.16 -9.24 -8.54
N ARG A 98 19.06 -10.00 -8.62
CA ARG A 98 17.85 -9.70 -7.86
C ARG A 98 18.08 -9.82 -6.34
N MET A 99 18.87 -10.80 -5.89
CA MET A 99 19.25 -10.91 -4.47
C MET A 99 20.01 -9.67 -3.98
N LEU A 100 20.93 -9.13 -4.79
CA LEU A 100 21.65 -7.92 -4.43
C LEU A 100 20.72 -6.71 -4.35
N GLU A 101 19.77 -6.60 -5.27
CA GLU A 101 18.75 -5.55 -5.28
C GLU A 101 17.87 -5.62 -4.03
N LEU A 102 17.35 -6.80 -3.67
CA LEU A 102 16.54 -6.98 -2.47
C LEU A 102 17.32 -6.67 -1.18
N LYS A 103 18.61 -7.05 -1.12
CA LYS A 103 19.47 -6.66 0.01
C LYS A 103 19.59 -5.14 0.15
N ARG A 104 19.73 -4.42 -0.97
CA ARG A 104 19.76 -2.95 -0.96
C ARG A 104 18.41 -2.38 -0.49
N LYS A 105 17.29 -2.92 -1.00
CA LYS A 105 15.94 -2.52 -0.56
C LYS A 105 15.75 -2.71 0.95
N VAL A 106 16.16 -3.85 1.50
CA VAL A 106 16.12 -4.10 2.95
C VAL A 106 16.97 -3.08 3.71
N GLY A 107 18.19 -2.80 3.25
CA GLY A 107 19.07 -1.81 3.89
C GLY A 107 18.44 -0.41 3.91
N VAL A 108 17.91 0.01 2.78
CA VAL A 108 17.23 1.30 2.63
C VAL A 108 15.95 1.35 3.47
N GLY A 109 15.12 0.31 3.43
CA GLY A 109 13.90 0.21 4.24
C GLY A 109 14.19 0.35 5.72
N LYS A 110 15.23 -0.33 6.22
CA LYS A 110 15.68 -0.21 7.62
C LYS A 110 16.12 1.22 7.96
N SER A 111 16.80 1.93 7.07
CA SER A 111 17.19 3.32 7.31
C SER A 111 15.99 4.27 7.41
N TRP A 112 14.85 3.90 6.84
CA TRP A 112 13.58 4.64 6.94
C TRP A 112 12.68 4.14 8.08
N GLY A 113 13.15 3.17 8.90
CA GLY A 113 12.39 2.60 10.01
C GLY A 113 11.32 1.58 9.58
N ILE A 114 11.38 1.08 8.35
CA ILE A 114 10.43 0.09 7.83
C ILE A 114 11.00 -1.32 8.11
N PRO A 115 10.25 -2.19 8.80
CA PRO A 115 10.70 -3.55 9.07
C PRO A 115 10.77 -4.35 7.78
N ALA A 116 11.96 -4.87 7.50
CA ALA A 116 12.18 -5.79 6.39
C ALA A 116 13.42 -6.64 6.66
N GLU A 117 13.43 -7.85 6.15
CA GLU A 117 14.55 -8.76 6.29
C GLU A 117 14.73 -9.64 5.06
N MET A 118 15.95 -10.15 4.89
CA MET A 118 16.22 -11.20 3.93
C MET A 118 15.93 -12.54 4.55
N ILE A 119 15.19 -13.38 3.84
CA ILE A 119 14.86 -14.74 4.25
C ILE A 119 15.38 -15.76 3.22
N SER A 120 15.70 -16.96 3.72
CA SER A 120 16.16 -18.08 2.93
C SER A 120 15.02 -18.70 2.08
N PRO A 121 15.34 -19.53 1.07
CA PRO A 121 14.34 -20.29 0.34
C PRO A 121 13.45 -21.17 1.24
N LYS A 122 14.03 -21.75 2.29
CA LYS A 122 13.29 -22.58 3.25
C LYS A 122 12.28 -21.75 4.04
N GLU A 123 12.71 -20.64 4.63
CA GLU A 123 11.82 -19.71 5.36
C GLU A 123 10.74 -19.13 4.44
N THR A 124 11.09 -18.85 3.17
CA THR A 124 10.11 -18.41 2.18
C THR A 124 9.00 -19.46 1.98
N TYR A 125 9.37 -20.74 1.88
CA TYR A 125 8.41 -21.83 1.75
C TYR A 125 7.56 -22.00 3.01
N GLU A 126 8.13 -21.85 4.19
CA GLU A 126 7.40 -21.92 5.46
C GLU A 126 6.32 -20.84 5.56
N LEU A 127 6.60 -19.63 5.07
CA LEU A 127 5.64 -18.52 5.04
C LEU A 127 4.64 -18.64 3.88
N PHE A 128 5.08 -19.14 2.74
CA PHE A 128 4.25 -19.24 1.52
C PHE A 128 4.52 -20.55 0.77
N PRO A 129 3.83 -21.63 1.10
CA PRO A 129 4.10 -22.99 0.59
C PRO A 129 3.87 -23.20 -0.93
N PHE A 130 3.41 -22.19 -1.65
CA PHE A 130 3.22 -22.24 -3.11
C PHE A 130 4.50 -21.91 -3.90
N ILE A 131 5.59 -21.51 -3.23
CA ILE A 131 6.86 -21.25 -3.88
C ILE A 131 7.77 -22.48 -3.73
N GLU A 132 8.24 -23.04 -4.87
CA GLU A 132 9.23 -24.12 -4.87
C GLU A 132 10.61 -23.57 -4.45
N PRO A 133 11.17 -23.97 -3.29
CA PRO A 133 12.41 -23.40 -2.74
C PRO A 133 13.62 -23.52 -3.67
N LYS A 134 13.69 -24.59 -4.48
CA LYS A 134 14.79 -24.82 -5.41
C LYS A 134 14.83 -23.84 -6.57
N THR A 135 13.74 -23.12 -6.82
CA THR A 135 13.64 -22.16 -7.94
C THR A 135 14.06 -20.75 -7.56
N ILE A 136 14.31 -20.47 -6.29
CA ILE A 136 14.67 -19.14 -5.78
C ILE A 136 16.01 -19.19 -5.04
N LYS A 137 16.64 -18.03 -4.92
CA LYS A 137 17.87 -17.83 -4.14
C LYS A 137 17.60 -17.26 -2.74
N GLY A 138 16.42 -16.78 -2.50
CA GLY A 138 15.94 -16.17 -1.27
C GLY A 138 14.87 -15.13 -1.56
N ALA A 139 14.44 -14.44 -0.53
CA ALA A 139 13.43 -13.40 -0.64
C ALA A 139 13.67 -12.26 0.35
N MET A 140 12.99 -11.15 0.11
CA MET A 140 12.77 -10.10 1.10
C MET A 140 11.38 -10.31 1.70
N TYR A 141 11.28 -10.22 3.01
CA TYR A 141 10.03 -10.27 3.74
C TYR A 141 9.79 -8.95 4.48
N CYS A 142 8.57 -8.43 4.38
CA CYS A 142 8.04 -7.34 5.17
C CYS A 142 6.83 -7.87 5.96
N PRO A 143 6.84 -7.85 7.30
CA PRO A 143 5.78 -8.37 8.15
C PRO A 143 4.49 -7.55 8.13
#